data_4fb9c190f319251846f8261171e00f0c
#
_entry.id   4fb9c190f319251846f8261171e00f0c
#
_cell.length_a   1.000
_cell.length_b   1.000
_cell.length_c   1.000
_cell.angle_alpha   90.00
_cell.angle_beta   90.00
_cell.angle_gamma   90.00
#
_symmetry.space_group_name_H-M   'P 1'
#
loop_
_entity.id
_entity.type
_entity.pdbx_description
1 polymer ?
#
loop_
_entity_poly.entity_id
_entity_poly.type
_entity_poly.pdbx_seq_one_letter_code
_entity_poly.pdbx_strand_id
1 'polypeptide(L)'
;MSRPKLFLDFDNTIVDTIAAVVSLYNEDYASNEGFVQINPKDVTSWEFTECNLATYEEIDRYFGDERFFQRVKLYPSAGQVLRSLSHRYDIIIVSHGYANNLKLKEEWVKDNLFKEIFDSSCNAEFIGVDWETHNDKSHVYMSNSIFVDDSIRNLETSSAKYKILYGEYMDWNNTNIEFIRCKNWLDLNNQICLIERFKGGI
;
A
#
# COMPACT_ATOMS: atom_id res chain seq x y z
N MET A 1 -23.82 -3.30 -16.83
CA MET A 1 -22.43 -3.77 -16.95
C MET A 1 -21.78 -3.65 -15.56
N SER A 2 -21.00 -4.63 -15.13
CA SER A 2 -20.22 -4.52 -13.88
C SER A 2 -19.16 -3.44 -14.04
N ARG A 3 -18.87 -2.69 -12.97
CA ARG A 3 -17.77 -1.73 -12.95
C ARG A 3 -16.41 -2.44 -13.15
N PRO A 4 -15.43 -1.79 -13.77
CA PRO A 4 -14.09 -2.32 -13.82
C PRO A 4 -13.50 -2.38 -12.39
N LYS A 5 -12.64 -3.36 -12.12
CA LYS A 5 -11.97 -3.52 -10.83
C LYS A 5 -10.61 -2.79 -10.83
N LEU A 6 -10.33 -2.15 -9.70
CA LEU A 6 -9.04 -1.55 -9.38
C LEU A 6 -8.53 -2.19 -8.09
N PHE A 7 -7.41 -2.89 -8.18
CA PHE A 7 -6.73 -3.47 -7.04
C PHE A 7 -5.62 -2.53 -6.56
N LEU A 8 -5.56 -2.31 -5.27
CA LEU A 8 -4.60 -1.41 -4.63
C LEU A 8 -3.93 -2.13 -3.46
N ASP A 9 -2.62 -2.02 -3.37
CA ASP A 9 -1.92 -2.36 -2.15
C ASP A 9 -2.18 -1.33 -1.06
N PHE A 10 -1.96 -1.72 0.21
CA PHE A 10 -2.17 -0.87 1.38
C PHE A 10 -0.88 -0.16 1.80
N ASP A 11 0.15 -0.93 2.15
CA ASP A 11 1.40 -0.44 2.73
C ASP A 11 2.24 0.31 1.69
N ASN A 12 2.72 1.50 2.03
CA ASN A 12 3.50 2.38 1.14
C ASN A 12 2.87 2.64 -0.24
N THR A 13 1.61 2.28 -0.41
CA THR A 13 0.82 2.58 -1.61
C THR A 13 -0.35 3.51 -1.27
N ILE A 14 -1.26 3.12 -0.38
CA ILE A 14 -2.35 3.97 0.11
C ILE A 14 -1.88 4.82 1.29
N VAL A 15 -1.14 4.21 2.22
CA VAL A 15 -0.68 4.80 3.47
C VAL A 15 0.83 4.81 3.58
N ASP A 16 1.36 5.78 4.33
CA ASP A 16 2.78 5.91 4.65
C ASP A 16 3.13 5.03 5.86
N THR A 17 3.36 3.74 5.58
CA THR A 17 3.72 2.73 6.57
C THR A 17 5.09 3.02 7.19
N ILE A 18 6.06 3.46 6.39
CA ILE A 18 7.40 3.80 6.89
C ILE A 18 7.32 4.92 7.93
N ALA A 19 6.56 5.98 7.66
CA ALA A 19 6.43 7.07 8.60
C ALA A 19 5.79 6.63 9.93
N ALA A 20 4.82 5.71 9.89
CA ALA A 20 4.20 5.17 11.10
C ALA A 20 5.18 4.33 11.93
N VAL A 21 5.95 3.43 11.30
CA VAL A 21 6.97 2.60 11.96
C VAL A 21 8.07 3.49 12.58
N VAL A 22 8.63 4.41 11.79
CA VAL A 22 9.69 5.32 12.26
C VAL A 22 9.21 6.20 13.41
N SER A 23 7.93 6.63 13.40
CA SER A 23 7.36 7.38 14.51
C SER A 23 7.34 6.58 15.81
N LEU A 24 6.99 5.29 15.75
CA LEU A 24 7.02 4.39 16.91
C LEU A 24 8.45 4.15 17.40
N TYR A 25 9.36 3.83 16.50
CA TYR A 25 10.77 3.67 16.83
C TYR A 25 11.35 4.89 17.54
N ASN A 26 11.13 6.07 16.96
CA ASN A 26 11.64 7.32 17.53
C ASN A 26 11.05 7.61 18.93
N GLU A 27 9.80 7.21 19.18
CA GLU A 27 9.19 7.35 20.50
C GLU A 27 9.75 6.32 21.50
N ASP A 28 9.76 5.05 21.12
CA ASP A 28 10.11 3.96 22.03
C ASP A 28 11.60 3.94 22.40
N TYR A 29 12.49 4.40 21.52
CA TYR A 29 13.95 4.39 21.73
C TYR A 29 14.54 5.76 22.11
N ALA A 30 13.74 6.83 22.20
CA ALA A 30 14.22 8.20 22.45
C ALA A 30 15.11 8.35 23.68
N SER A 31 14.91 7.52 24.72
CA SER A 31 15.68 7.56 25.97
C SER A 31 16.89 6.63 25.99
N ASN A 32 17.11 5.84 24.95
CA ASN A 32 18.19 4.85 24.91
C ASN A 32 19.53 5.51 24.61
N GLU A 33 20.59 5.00 25.22
CA GLU A 33 21.96 5.43 24.90
C GLU A 33 22.27 5.17 23.42
N GLY A 34 22.85 6.16 22.75
CA GLY A 34 23.17 6.07 21.32
C GLY A 34 21.99 6.29 20.39
N PHE A 35 20.80 6.67 20.90
CA PHE A 35 19.66 6.98 20.05
C PHE A 35 19.97 8.15 19.12
N VAL A 36 19.62 7.95 17.85
CA VAL A 36 19.58 8.99 16.81
C VAL A 36 18.19 8.97 16.18
N GLN A 37 17.53 10.10 16.15
CA GLN A 37 16.21 10.21 15.53
C GLN A 37 16.30 9.93 14.03
N ILE A 38 15.47 9.02 13.56
CA ILE A 38 15.37 8.63 12.15
C ILE A 38 14.34 9.48 11.43
N ASN A 39 14.66 9.92 10.21
CA ASN A 39 13.68 10.51 9.30
C ASN A 39 13.10 9.40 8.42
N PRO A 40 11.78 9.31 8.22
CA PRO A 40 11.18 8.31 7.32
C PRO A 40 11.79 8.27 5.91
N LYS A 41 12.30 9.40 5.41
CA LYS A 41 12.95 9.49 4.10
C LYS A 41 14.32 8.81 4.02
N ASP A 42 14.93 8.55 5.17
CA ASP A 42 16.24 7.89 5.23
C ASP A 42 16.09 6.37 5.17
N VAL A 43 14.88 5.84 5.41
CA VAL A 43 14.58 4.40 5.33
C VAL A 43 14.39 4.00 3.88
N THR A 44 15.25 3.11 3.39
CA THR A 44 15.25 2.62 2.00
C THR A 44 14.99 1.12 1.89
N SER A 45 14.99 0.39 3.00
CA SER A 45 14.79 -1.05 3.07
C SER A 45 13.65 -1.44 4.02
N TRP A 46 12.91 -2.49 3.67
CA TRP A 46 11.93 -3.12 4.55
C TRP A 46 12.53 -3.77 5.80
N GLU A 47 13.84 -3.94 5.85
CA GLU A 47 14.54 -4.42 7.03
C GLU A 47 14.74 -3.35 8.09
N PHE A 48 14.42 -2.08 7.79
CA PHE A 48 14.54 -0.92 8.69
C PHE A 48 15.89 -0.85 9.38
N THR A 49 16.96 -1.11 8.64
CA THR A 49 18.35 -1.14 9.18
C THR A 49 18.79 0.19 9.79
N GLU A 50 18.15 1.28 9.38
CA GLU A 50 18.34 2.63 9.95
C GLU A 50 17.84 2.71 11.40
N CYS A 51 16.88 1.90 11.79
CA CYS A 51 16.36 1.75 13.16
C CYS A 51 17.32 0.87 14.01
N ASN A 52 18.57 1.27 14.10
CA ASN A 52 19.72 0.48 14.53
C ASN A 52 19.72 0.02 16.01
N LEU A 53 18.84 0.56 16.85
CA LEU A 53 18.65 0.11 18.25
C LEU A 53 17.57 -0.95 18.38
N ALA A 54 16.72 -1.13 17.37
CA ALA A 54 15.70 -2.16 17.35
C ALA A 54 16.15 -3.37 16.55
N THR A 55 15.74 -4.56 16.97
CA THR A 55 15.86 -5.77 16.16
C THR A 55 14.74 -5.79 15.11
N TYR A 56 14.91 -6.63 14.07
CA TYR A 56 13.86 -6.84 13.07
C TYR A 56 12.55 -7.30 13.71
N GLU A 57 12.61 -8.19 14.70
CA GLU A 57 11.44 -8.70 15.41
C GLU A 57 10.74 -7.62 16.24
N GLU A 58 11.45 -6.63 16.74
CA GLU A 58 10.86 -5.48 17.45
C GLU A 58 10.15 -4.55 16.48
N ILE A 59 10.74 -4.30 15.31
CA ILE A 59 10.07 -3.54 14.24
C ILE A 59 8.84 -4.28 13.72
N ASP A 60 8.96 -5.59 13.49
CA ASP A 60 7.84 -6.41 13.00
C ASP A 60 6.63 -6.40 13.95
N ARG A 61 6.86 -6.34 15.28
CA ARG A 61 5.78 -6.20 16.26
C ARG A 61 4.96 -4.93 16.12
N TYR A 62 5.54 -3.85 15.60
CA TYR A 62 4.79 -2.61 15.37
C TYR A 62 3.61 -2.81 14.43
N PHE A 63 3.72 -3.69 13.44
CA PHE A 63 2.62 -3.98 12.51
C PHE A 63 1.41 -4.63 13.17
N GLY A 64 1.57 -5.22 14.36
CA GLY A 64 0.49 -5.76 15.20
C GLY A 64 0.08 -4.84 16.35
N ASP A 65 0.66 -3.65 16.48
CA ASP A 65 0.40 -2.70 17.55
C ASP A 65 -0.71 -1.71 17.15
N GLU A 66 -1.70 -1.51 18.01
CA GLU A 66 -2.76 -0.51 17.79
C GLU A 66 -2.20 0.90 17.62
N ARG A 67 -1.08 1.23 18.28
CA ARG A 67 -0.38 2.52 18.13
C ARG A 67 0.08 2.77 16.69
N PHE A 68 0.42 1.71 15.94
CA PHE A 68 0.75 1.84 14.52
C PHE A 68 -0.44 2.39 13.74
N PHE A 69 -1.62 1.83 13.93
CA PHE A 69 -2.83 2.25 13.23
C PHE A 69 -3.32 3.65 13.63
N GLN A 70 -2.95 4.14 14.81
CA GLN A 70 -3.17 5.54 15.22
C GLN A 70 -2.24 6.52 14.50
N ARG A 71 -1.09 6.05 13.97
CA ARG A 71 -0.08 6.86 13.28
C ARG A 71 -0.15 6.75 11.77
N VAL A 72 -0.74 5.69 11.26
CA VAL A 72 -0.94 5.48 9.82
C VAL A 72 -1.73 6.64 9.22
N LYS A 73 -1.18 7.22 8.15
CA LYS A 73 -1.81 8.33 7.42
C LYS A 73 -1.82 8.03 5.93
N LEU A 74 -2.85 8.50 5.26
CA LEU A 74 -2.90 8.49 3.81
C LEU A 74 -1.76 9.32 3.22
N TYR A 75 -1.21 8.85 2.11
CA TYR A 75 -0.34 9.70 1.31
C TYR A 75 -1.07 10.97 0.85
N PRO A 76 -0.33 12.08 0.61
CA PRO A 76 -0.92 13.32 0.09
C PRO A 76 -1.77 13.06 -1.15
N SER A 77 -2.96 13.63 -1.19
CA SER A 77 -3.97 13.50 -2.26
C SER A 77 -4.61 12.11 -2.42
N ALA A 78 -4.19 11.08 -1.67
CA ALA A 78 -4.75 9.74 -1.78
C ALA A 78 -6.27 9.73 -1.56
N GLY A 79 -6.75 10.36 -0.49
CA GLY A 79 -8.18 10.40 -0.17
C GLY A 79 -9.02 11.07 -1.28
N GLN A 80 -8.52 12.16 -1.87
CA GLN A 80 -9.20 12.85 -2.97
C GLN A 80 -9.28 11.98 -4.23
N VAL A 81 -8.16 11.35 -4.59
CA VAL A 81 -8.08 10.50 -5.78
C VAL A 81 -8.89 9.22 -5.59
N LEU A 82 -8.82 8.57 -4.43
CA LEU A 82 -9.61 7.39 -4.08
C LEU A 82 -11.12 7.69 -4.19
N ARG A 83 -11.58 8.82 -3.66
CA ARG A 83 -12.98 9.25 -3.82
C ARG A 83 -13.38 9.36 -5.28
N SER A 84 -12.55 9.98 -6.12
CA SER A 84 -12.79 10.10 -7.55
C SER A 84 -12.83 8.75 -8.26
N LEU A 85 -11.90 7.84 -7.90
CA LEU A 85 -11.82 6.51 -8.49
C LEU A 85 -13.00 5.62 -8.07
N SER A 86 -13.50 5.76 -6.83
CA SER A 86 -14.62 4.96 -6.32
C SER A 86 -15.95 5.23 -7.05
N HIS A 87 -16.09 6.35 -7.75
CA HIS A 87 -17.21 6.58 -8.66
C HIS A 87 -17.14 5.75 -9.96
N ARG A 88 -15.94 5.29 -10.36
CA ARG A 88 -15.70 4.64 -11.65
C ARG A 88 -15.31 3.17 -11.55
N TYR A 89 -14.74 2.78 -10.43
CA TYR A 89 -14.22 1.44 -10.18
C TYR A 89 -14.85 0.81 -8.95
N ASP A 90 -14.95 -0.52 -8.96
CA ASP A 90 -15.02 -1.32 -7.75
C ASP A 90 -13.59 -1.44 -7.22
N ILE A 91 -13.34 -1.01 -5.97
CA ILE A 91 -11.99 -0.91 -5.39
C ILE A 91 -11.75 -2.07 -4.45
N ILE A 92 -10.72 -2.84 -4.73
CA ILE A 92 -10.28 -3.95 -3.90
C ILE A 92 -8.90 -3.61 -3.32
N ILE A 93 -8.82 -3.54 -1.98
CA ILE A 93 -7.56 -3.37 -1.27
C ILE A 93 -7.00 -4.74 -0.97
N VAL A 94 -5.76 -5.01 -1.43
CA VAL A 94 -5.10 -6.30 -1.24
C VAL A 94 -3.82 -6.07 -0.45
N SER A 95 -3.79 -6.51 0.81
CA SER A 95 -2.63 -6.31 1.67
C SER A 95 -2.05 -7.64 2.14
N HIS A 96 -0.73 -7.66 2.30
CA HIS A 96 0.03 -8.80 2.79
C HIS A 96 0.40 -8.57 4.27
N GLY A 97 0.36 -9.62 5.09
CA GLY A 97 0.69 -9.50 6.51
C GLY A 97 0.35 -10.75 7.31
N TYR A 98 0.67 -10.77 8.59
CA TYR A 98 0.20 -11.80 9.52
C TYR A 98 -1.26 -11.60 9.92
N ALA A 99 -1.93 -12.64 10.38
CA ALA A 99 -3.36 -12.65 10.67
C ALA A 99 -3.83 -11.49 11.55
N ASN A 100 -3.09 -11.16 12.63
CA ASN A 100 -3.44 -10.06 13.52
C ASN A 100 -3.30 -8.69 12.82
N ASN A 101 -2.21 -8.48 12.09
CA ASN A 101 -1.98 -7.26 11.32
C ASN A 101 -3.07 -7.07 10.25
N LEU A 102 -3.41 -8.14 9.51
CA LEU A 102 -4.45 -8.11 8.47
C LEU A 102 -5.82 -7.74 9.05
N LYS A 103 -6.16 -8.25 10.24
CA LYS A 103 -7.40 -7.88 10.94
C LYS A 103 -7.44 -6.39 11.26
N LEU A 104 -6.37 -5.84 11.82
CA LEU A 104 -6.29 -4.41 12.16
C LEU A 104 -6.29 -3.53 10.90
N LYS A 105 -5.63 -3.96 9.81
CA LYS A 105 -5.70 -3.29 8.50
C LYS A 105 -7.13 -3.25 7.96
N GLU A 106 -7.83 -4.38 8.01
CA GLU A 106 -9.21 -4.46 7.53
C GLU A 106 -10.13 -3.52 8.31
N GLU A 107 -10.01 -3.47 9.64
CA GLU A 107 -10.76 -2.55 10.51
C GLU A 107 -10.45 -1.10 10.14
N TRP A 108 -9.17 -0.75 10.01
CA TRP A 108 -8.75 0.60 9.63
C TRP A 108 -9.28 1.00 8.24
N VAL A 109 -9.18 0.11 7.25
CA VAL A 109 -9.68 0.32 5.88
C VAL A 109 -11.20 0.55 5.88
N LYS A 110 -11.96 -0.26 6.60
CA LYS A 110 -13.41 -0.11 6.73
C LYS A 110 -13.79 1.23 7.32
N ASP A 111 -13.08 1.65 8.37
CA ASP A 111 -13.41 2.87 9.08
C ASP A 111 -12.95 4.14 8.35
N ASN A 112 -11.77 4.13 7.77
CA ASN A 112 -11.16 5.33 7.19
C ASN A 112 -11.36 5.47 5.67
N LEU A 113 -11.56 4.36 4.94
CA LEU A 113 -11.73 4.42 3.49
C LEU A 113 -13.16 4.12 3.07
N PHE A 114 -13.72 2.99 3.47
CA PHE A 114 -15.05 2.57 2.99
C PHE A 114 -16.16 3.47 3.50
N LYS A 115 -16.09 3.89 4.77
CA LYS A 115 -17.11 4.78 5.36
C LYS A 115 -16.91 6.25 4.99
N GLU A 116 -15.66 6.73 4.98
CA GLU A 116 -15.38 8.16 4.94
C GLU A 116 -15.03 8.68 3.54
N ILE A 117 -14.48 7.83 2.67
CA ILE A 117 -13.91 8.25 1.40
C ILE A 117 -14.67 7.71 0.20
N PHE A 118 -14.99 6.41 0.18
CA PHE A 118 -15.53 5.78 -1.01
C PHE A 118 -16.99 6.16 -1.26
N ASP A 119 -17.33 6.26 -2.54
CA ASP A 119 -18.72 6.44 -2.95
C ASP A 119 -19.57 5.23 -2.55
N SER A 120 -20.79 5.47 -2.07
CA SER A 120 -21.69 4.42 -1.59
C SER A 120 -22.10 3.39 -2.66
N SER A 121 -21.90 3.71 -3.94
CA SER A 121 -22.13 2.77 -5.05
C SER A 121 -20.91 1.95 -5.42
N CYS A 122 -19.75 2.19 -4.81
CA CYS A 122 -18.53 1.40 -4.99
C CYS A 122 -18.67 0.06 -4.25
N ASN A 123 -18.46 -1.06 -4.95
CA ASN A 123 -18.24 -2.33 -4.28
C ASN A 123 -16.81 -2.36 -3.79
N ALA A 124 -16.64 -2.04 -2.50
CA ALA A 124 -15.34 -2.01 -1.84
C ALA A 124 -15.09 -3.31 -1.09
N GLU A 125 -13.89 -3.87 -1.26
CA GLU A 125 -13.49 -5.13 -0.65
C GLU A 125 -12.07 -5.01 -0.09
N PHE A 126 -11.80 -5.71 1.03
CA PHE A 126 -10.45 -5.92 1.57
C PHE A 126 -10.11 -7.40 1.46
N ILE A 127 -8.96 -7.70 0.88
CA ILE A 127 -8.40 -9.05 0.76
C ILE A 127 -7.08 -9.08 1.52
N GLY A 128 -7.07 -9.78 2.65
CA GLY A 128 -5.84 -10.08 3.40
C GLY A 128 -5.14 -11.30 2.81
N VAL A 129 -3.84 -11.18 2.55
CA VAL A 129 -2.96 -12.25 2.10
C VAL A 129 -2.04 -12.63 3.24
N ASP A 130 -2.22 -13.82 3.78
CA ASP A 130 -1.47 -14.28 4.94
C ASP A 130 -0.06 -14.76 4.54
N TRP A 131 0.97 -14.18 5.19
CA TRP A 131 2.38 -14.54 5.04
C TRP A 131 2.69 -16.01 5.31
N GLU A 132 1.92 -16.67 6.19
CA GLU A 132 2.14 -18.07 6.52
C GLU A 132 1.74 -19.01 5.37
N THR A 133 0.85 -18.54 4.51
CA THR A 133 0.29 -19.38 3.43
C THR A 133 0.72 -18.95 2.03
N HIS A 134 1.04 -17.69 1.83
CA HIS A 134 1.37 -17.12 0.53
C HIS A 134 2.55 -16.15 0.61
N ASN A 135 3.48 -16.28 -0.32
CA ASN A 135 4.66 -15.42 -0.39
C ASN A 135 4.44 -14.12 -1.17
N ASP A 136 3.32 -13.99 -1.87
CA ASP A 136 2.93 -12.85 -2.69
C ASP A 136 1.42 -12.86 -2.97
N LYS A 137 0.95 -11.91 -3.80
CA LYS A 137 -0.47 -11.74 -4.12
C LYS A 137 -0.95 -12.53 -5.36
N SER A 138 -0.16 -13.48 -5.86
CA SER A 138 -0.44 -14.21 -7.13
C SER A 138 -1.73 -15.02 -7.14
N HIS A 139 -2.18 -15.48 -5.97
CA HIS A 139 -3.42 -16.27 -5.85
C HIS A 139 -4.69 -15.40 -5.94
N VAL A 140 -4.56 -14.07 -5.83
CA VAL A 140 -5.69 -13.15 -6.02
C VAL A 140 -5.96 -12.97 -7.51
N TYR A 141 -7.15 -13.34 -7.95
CA TYR A 141 -7.52 -13.24 -9.37
C TYR A 141 -7.80 -11.79 -9.78
N MET A 142 -6.91 -11.22 -10.58
CA MET A 142 -6.93 -9.81 -11.01
C MET A 142 -7.06 -9.63 -12.54
N SER A 143 -7.49 -10.64 -13.28
CA SER A 143 -7.59 -10.56 -14.74
C SER A 143 -8.43 -9.37 -15.22
N ASN A 144 -7.99 -8.74 -16.31
CA ASN A 144 -8.64 -7.57 -16.92
C ASN A 144 -8.76 -6.32 -16.02
N SER A 145 -8.02 -6.27 -14.92
CA SER A 145 -7.99 -5.16 -13.97
C SER A 145 -6.73 -4.30 -14.08
N ILE A 146 -6.71 -3.24 -13.29
CA ILE A 146 -5.51 -2.46 -12.93
C ILE A 146 -5.09 -2.92 -11.54
N PHE A 147 -3.79 -3.13 -11.33
CA PHE A 147 -3.21 -3.37 -10.02
C PHE A 147 -2.09 -2.37 -9.75
N VAL A 148 -2.13 -1.75 -8.58
CA VAL A 148 -1.16 -0.77 -8.09
C VAL A 148 -0.52 -1.30 -6.82
N ASP A 149 0.80 -1.40 -6.80
CA ASP A 149 1.57 -1.93 -5.67
C ASP A 149 2.97 -1.30 -5.69
N ASP A 150 3.61 -1.12 -4.54
CA ASP A 150 4.98 -0.64 -4.45
C ASP A 150 6.00 -1.79 -4.58
N SER A 151 5.54 -3.05 -4.51
CA SER A 151 6.36 -4.26 -4.63
C SER A 151 6.40 -4.80 -6.06
N ILE A 152 7.61 -4.87 -6.61
CA ILE A 152 7.87 -5.50 -7.92
C ILE A 152 7.36 -6.93 -7.95
N ARG A 153 7.66 -7.71 -6.90
CA ARG A 153 7.28 -9.13 -6.81
C ARG A 153 5.78 -9.32 -6.94
N ASN A 154 4.98 -8.52 -6.23
CA ASN A 154 3.53 -8.60 -6.29
C ASN A 154 3.02 -8.27 -7.69
N LEU A 155 3.60 -7.27 -8.35
CA LEU A 155 3.23 -6.90 -9.70
C LEU A 155 3.60 -7.99 -10.70
N GLU A 156 4.83 -8.54 -10.66
CA GLU A 156 5.29 -9.57 -11.58
C GLU A 156 4.39 -10.80 -11.54
N THR A 157 4.11 -11.30 -10.35
CA THR A 157 3.36 -12.54 -10.14
C THR A 157 1.85 -12.37 -10.32
N SER A 158 1.31 -11.14 -10.27
CA SER A 158 -0.12 -10.89 -10.42
C SER A 158 -0.65 -11.20 -11.82
N SER A 159 -1.93 -11.55 -11.89
CA SER A 159 -2.66 -11.74 -13.14
C SER A 159 -3.27 -10.46 -13.72
N ALA A 160 -2.99 -9.29 -13.14
CA ALA A 160 -3.52 -8.01 -13.60
C ALA A 160 -3.06 -7.65 -15.02
N LYS A 161 -3.97 -7.07 -15.81
CA LYS A 161 -3.66 -6.63 -17.16
C LYS A 161 -2.78 -5.38 -17.20
N TYR A 162 -3.05 -4.45 -16.32
CA TYR A 162 -2.27 -3.21 -16.19
C TYR A 162 -1.65 -3.18 -14.79
N LYS A 163 -0.34 -3.07 -14.75
CA LYS A 163 0.46 -3.13 -13.53
C LYS A 163 1.14 -1.78 -13.35
N ILE A 164 0.88 -1.11 -12.25
CA ILE A 164 1.42 0.21 -11.94
C ILE A 164 2.29 0.09 -10.70
N LEU A 165 3.58 0.37 -10.83
CA LEU A 165 4.53 0.43 -9.74
C LEU A 165 4.45 1.80 -9.07
N TYR A 166 4.07 1.80 -7.79
CA TYR A 166 3.87 3.03 -7.02
C TYR A 166 5.13 3.43 -6.26
N GLY A 167 5.32 4.73 -6.11
CA GLY A 167 6.35 5.33 -5.28
C GLY A 167 7.64 5.70 -5.99
N GLU A 168 8.53 6.36 -5.24
CA GLU A 168 9.89 6.68 -5.68
C GLU A 168 10.77 5.42 -5.64
N TYR A 169 12.01 5.54 -6.09
CA TYR A 169 12.95 4.42 -6.08
C TYR A 169 13.37 4.08 -4.65
N MET A 170 13.05 2.86 -4.25
CA MET A 170 13.44 2.21 -2.99
C MET A 170 14.11 0.88 -3.31
N ASP A 171 14.78 0.24 -2.35
CA ASP A 171 15.50 -1.01 -2.60
C ASP A 171 14.56 -2.13 -3.08
N TRP A 172 13.32 -2.17 -2.55
CA TRP A 172 12.33 -3.18 -2.92
C TRP A 172 11.57 -2.90 -4.22
N ASN A 173 11.69 -1.71 -4.81
CA ASN A 173 11.03 -1.35 -6.06
C ASN A 173 11.97 -0.85 -7.15
N ASN A 174 13.28 -1.04 -6.99
CA ASN A 174 14.28 -0.74 -8.00
C ASN A 174 14.41 -1.92 -8.95
N THR A 175 14.09 -1.71 -10.23
CA THR A 175 14.06 -2.75 -11.25
C THR A 175 14.38 -2.21 -12.63
N ASN A 176 14.94 -3.07 -13.48
CA ASN A 176 15.09 -2.83 -14.91
C ASN A 176 13.86 -3.26 -15.72
N ILE A 177 12.82 -3.81 -15.07
CA ILE A 177 11.57 -4.20 -15.73
C ILE A 177 10.75 -2.94 -15.97
N GLU A 178 10.22 -2.81 -17.20
CA GLU A 178 9.36 -1.70 -17.57
C GLU A 178 7.95 -1.89 -17.00
N PHE A 179 7.68 -1.25 -15.86
CA PHE A 179 6.32 -1.04 -15.37
C PHE A 179 5.84 0.37 -15.70
N ILE A 180 4.53 0.57 -15.80
CA ILE A 180 3.96 1.90 -15.65
C ILE A 180 4.31 2.35 -14.23
N ARG A 181 5.08 3.43 -14.07
CA ARG A 181 5.47 3.93 -12.74
C ARG A 181 4.74 5.22 -12.44
N CYS A 182 4.30 5.39 -11.20
CA CYS A 182 3.77 6.64 -10.68
C CYS A 182 4.45 7.02 -9.36
N LYS A 183 4.73 8.31 -9.19
CA LYS A 183 5.48 8.82 -8.03
C LYS A 183 4.58 9.21 -6.86
N ASN A 184 3.33 9.51 -7.12
CA ASN A 184 2.36 9.97 -6.14
C ASN A 184 0.92 9.76 -6.66
N TRP A 185 -0.06 10.04 -5.81
CA TRP A 185 -1.48 9.80 -6.12
C TRP A 185 -2.03 10.65 -7.28
N LEU A 186 -1.53 11.86 -7.51
CA LEU A 186 -1.94 12.67 -8.66
C LEU A 186 -1.41 12.09 -9.97
N ASP A 187 -0.16 11.62 -9.95
CA ASP A 187 0.43 10.93 -11.10
C ASP A 187 -0.28 9.58 -11.35
N LEU A 188 -0.58 8.82 -10.29
CA LEU A 188 -1.38 7.59 -10.41
C LEU A 188 -2.72 7.84 -11.12
N ASN A 189 -3.46 8.88 -10.71
CA ASN A 189 -4.71 9.23 -11.37
C ASN A 189 -4.52 9.53 -12.87
N ASN A 190 -3.44 10.22 -13.23
CA ASN A 190 -3.11 10.49 -14.63
C ASN A 190 -2.83 9.20 -15.42
N GLN A 191 -2.07 8.25 -14.84
CA GLN A 191 -1.78 6.96 -15.48
C GLN A 191 -3.06 6.14 -15.68
N ILE A 192 -3.95 6.11 -14.68
CA ILE A 192 -5.25 5.43 -14.81
C ILE A 192 -6.10 6.07 -15.93
N CYS A 193 -6.15 7.40 -16.00
CA CYS A 193 -6.87 8.10 -17.08
C CYS A 193 -6.29 7.80 -18.47
N LEU A 194 -4.96 7.63 -18.59
CA LEU A 194 -4.33 7.22 -19.85
C LEU A 194 -4.77 5.79 -20.23
N ILE A 195 -4.74 4.85 -19.29
CA ILE A 195 -5.21 3.47 -19.50
C ILE A 195 -6.68 3.45 -19.99
N GLU A 196 -7.55 4.27 -19.38
CA GLU A 196 -8.96 4.37 -19.76
C GLU A 196 -9.14 4.85 -21.21
N ARG A 197 -8.37 5.87 -21.63
CA ARG A 197 -8.41 6.39 -23.01
C ARG A 197 -8.00 5.33 -24.04
N PHE A 198 -6.99 4.53 -23.74
CA PHE A 198 -6.58 3.44 -24.62
C PHE A 198 -7.59 2.29 -24.68
N LYS A 199 -8.39 2.07 -23.63
CA LYS A 199 -9.48 1.08 -23.64
C LYS A 199 -10.69 1.53 -24.46
N GLY A 200 -10.97 2.83 -24.52
CA GLY A 200 -12.11 3.42 -25.25
C GLY A 200 -11.85 3.70 -26.74
N GLY A 201 -10.68 3.45 -27.25
CA GLY A 201 -10.23 3.76 -28.61
C GLY A 201 -10.18 2.58 -29.59
N ILE A 202 -10.98 1.50 -29.34
CA ILE A 202 -11.19 0.40 -30.29
C ILE A 202 -12.67 0.27 -30.60
#